data_a3a4d8b9b2a15db393053eb3690c083e
#
_entry.id   a3a4d8b9b2a15db393053eb3690c083e
#
_cell.length_a   1.000
_cell.length_b   1.000
_cell.length_c   1.000
_cell.angle_alpha   90.00
_cell.angle_beta   90.00
_cell.angle_gamma   90.00
#
_symmetry.space_group_name_H-M   'P 1'
#
loop_
_entity.id
_entity.type
_entity.pdbx_description
1 polymer ?
#
loop_
_entity_poly.entity_id
_entity_poly.type
_entity_poly.pdbx_seq_one_letter_code
_entity_poly.pdbx_strand_id
1 'polypeptide(L)'
;MPAASYPIAGGCDCRAVRYRMMTAPLFVHCCHCRWCQRESGASFALNAMIEADRVTLLAGVPERVDTPSASGKGQKFLRCPTCRIALWSHYADAGTAVSFVRVGTLDNPDLLPPDIHIFTSSKQPWVVLPPGTPAVPEYYDRKQYWPAESLARREALLACPPA
;
A
#
# COMPACT_ATOMS: atom_id res chain seq x y z
N MET A 1 8.08 -13.37 13.89
CA MET A 1 8.53 -11.97 13.98
C MET A 1 7.77 -11.28 15.09
N PRO A 2 8.35 -10.31 15.86
CA PRO A 2 7.61 -9.58 16.88
C PRO A 2 6.45 -8.84 16.20
N ALA A 3 5.30 -8.79 16.88
CA ALA A 3 4.15 -8.03 16.40
C ALA A 3 4.52 -6.55 16.29
N ALA A 4 4.14 -5.91 15.18
CA ALA A 4 4.37 -4.49 14.99
C ALA A 4 3.61 -3.68 16.06
N SER A 5 4.30 -2.78 16.73
CA SER A 5 3.65 -1.82 17.63
C SER A 5 3.39 -0.51 16.90
N TYR A 6 2.21 0.05 17.06
CA TYR A 6 1.82 1.31 16.40
C TYR A 6 1.88 2.48 17.38
N PRO A 7 2.16 3.70 16.88
CA PRO A 7 2.32 4.09 15.46
C PRO A 7 3.67 3.70 14.86
N ILE A 8 3.68 3.41 13.53
CA ILE A 8 4.89 3.16 12.74
C ILE A 8 5.21 4.39 11.90
N ALA A 9 6.44 4.90 12.00
CA ALA A 9 6.90 6.04 11.23
C ALA A 9 7.49 5.64 9.87
N GLY A 10 7.45 6.59 8.94
CA GLY A 10 8.03 6.47 7.61
C GLY A 10 8.22 7.82 6.95
N GLY A 11 8.73 7.82 5.73
CA GLY A 11 8.94 9.03 4.94
C GLY A 11 9.77 8.81 3.70
N CYS A 12 10.11 9.89 3.03
CA CYS A 12 11.01 9.85 1.90
C CYS A 12 12.48 9.81 2.33
N ASP A 13 13.37 9.44 1.42
CA ASP A 13 14.81 9.34 1.67
C ASP A 13 15.44 10.66 2.12
N CYS A 14 15.08 11.77 1.47
CA CYS A 14 15.58 13.12 1.84
C CYS A 14 14.98 13.68 3.14
N ARG A 15 14.04 12.96 3.78
CA ARG A 15 13.33 13.32 5.01
C ARG A 15 12.48 14.60 4.95
N ALA A 16 12.30 15.21 3.79
CA ALA A 16 11.45 16.39 3.60
C ALA A 16 9.96 16.07 3.90
N VAL A 17 9.52 14.83 3.65
CA VAL A 17 8.18 14.37 4.01
C VAL A 17 8.29 13.22 4.99
N ARG A 18 7.58 13.36 6.13
CA ARG A 18 7.50 12.35 7.19
C ARG A 18 6.05 12.09 7.55
N TYR A 19 5.72 10.83 7.85
CA TYR A 19 4.38 10.42 8.23
C TYR A 19 4.40 9.30 9.28
N ARG A 20 3.23 9.00 9.84
CA ARG A 20 2.99 7.81 10.69
C ARG A 20 1.75 7.07 10.23
N MET A 21 1.82 5.75 10.26
CA MET A 21 0.66 4.86 10.27
C MET A 21 0.23 4.68 11.72
N MET A 22 -0.97 5.12 12.07
CA MET A 22 -1.45 5.17 13.46
C MET A 22 -1.91 3.82 13.99
N THR A 23 -2.29 2.90 13.08
CA THR A 23 -2.78 1.55 13.41
C THR A 23 -2.23 0.54 12.42
N ALA A 24 -2.49 -0.75 12.67
CA ALA A 24 -2.25 -1.82 11.71
C ALA A 24 -2.97 -1.53 10.38
N PRO A 25 -2.37 -1.86 9.22
CA PRO A 25 -3.06 -1.79 7.94
C PRO A 25 -4.26 -2.76 7.90
N LEU A 26 -5.16 -2.52 6.97
CA LEU A 26 -6.23 -3.47 6.66
C LEU A 26 -5.66 -4.76 6.08
N PHE A 27 -4.68 -4.64 5.19
CA PHE A 27 -4.03 -5.76 4.54
C PHE A 27 -2.78 -5.30 3.77
N VAL A 28 -1.77 -6.16 3.62
CA VAL A 28 -0.53 -5.87 2.91
C VAL A 28 -0.43 -6.69 1.62
N HIS A 29 -0.43 -6.01 0.47
CA HIS A 29 -0.32 -6.62 -0.85
C HIS A 29 1.11 -6.56 -1.39
N CYS A 30 1.64 -7.69 -1.87
CA CYS A 30 2.76 -7.74 -2.80
C CYS A 30 2.22 -7.89 -4.22
N CYS A 31 2.17 -6.80 -4.98
CA CYS A 31 1.58 -6.77 -6.31
C CYS A 31 2.63 -6.96 -7.40
N HIS A 32 2.50 -8.02 -8.22
CA HIS A 32 3.40 -8.38 -9.30
C HIS A 32 2.92 -7.94 -10.69
N CYS A 33 1.86 -7.12 -10.80
CA CYS A 33 1.38 -6.67 -12.10
C CYS A 33 2.41 -5.79 -12.82
N ARG A 34 2.41 -5.81 -14.15
CA ARG A 34 3.37 -5.05 -14.97
C ARG A 34 3.31 -3.54 -14.73
N TRP A 35 2.15 -3.01 -14.35
CA TRP A 35 2.02 -1.62 -13.96
C TRP A 35 2.84 -1.31 -12.70
N CYS A 36 2.65 -2.09 -11.63
CA CYS A 36 3.39 -1.92 -10.38
C CYS A 36 4.90 -2.06 -10.58
N GLN A 37 5.32 -3.01 -11.44
CA GLN A 37 6.74 -3.17 -11.79
C GLN A 37 7.31 -1.91 -12.46
N ARG A 38 6.60 -1.33 -13.44
CA ARG A 38 7.05 -0.11 -14.13
C ARG A 38 7.04 1.11 -13.21
N GLU A 39 6.00 1.25 -12.40
CA GLU A 39 5.84 2.40 -11.52
C GLU A 39 6.90 2.42 -10.40
N SER A 40 7.24 1.26 -9.85
CA SER A 40 8.25 1.14 -8.78
C SER A 40 9.67 0.97 -9.29
N GLY A 41 9.87 0.55 -10.55
CA GLY A 41 11.18 0.14 -11.07
C GLY A 41 11.70 -1.17 -10.44
N ALA A 42 10.83 -1.94 -9.77
CA ALA A 42 11.16 -3.18 -9.07
C ALA A 42 10.30 -4.35 -9.60
N SER A 43 10.56 -5.56 -9.13
CA SER A 43 9.82 -6.76 -9.54
C SER A 43 8.39 -6.82 -9.02
N PHE A 44 8.06 -6.00 -8.03
CA PHE A 44 6.74 -5.87 -7.41
C PHE A 44 6.62 -4.56 -6.65
N ALA A 45 5.41 -4.24 -6.22
CA ALA A 45 5.15 -3.16 -5.28
C ALA A 45 4.53 -3.74 -4.00
N LEU A 46 5.12 -3.44 -2.84
CA LEU A 46 4.60 -3.82 -1.54
C LEU A 46 3.80 -2.65 -0.95
N ASN A 47 2.50 -2.86 -0.75
CA ASN A 47 1.56 -1.82 -0.37
C ASN A 47 0.76 -2.24 0.88
N ALA A 48 0.84 -1.43 1.93
CA ALA A 48 -0.02 -1.55 3.11
C ALA A 48 -1.30 -0.72 2.89
N MET A 49 -2.44 -1.38 2.79
CA MET A 49 -3.74 -0.72 2.69
C MET A 49 -4.19 -0.27 4.07
N ILE A 50 -4.49 1.00 4.23
CA ILE A 50 -4.94 1.59 5.50
C ILE A 50 -5.95 2.70 5.23
N GLU A 51 -6.84 2.95 6.17
CA GLU A 51 -7.73 4.12 6.12
C GLU A 51 -6.90 5.40 6.04
N ALA A 52 -7.28 6.33 5.17
CA ALA A 52 -6.47 7.52 4.90
C ALA A 52 -6.32 8.45 6.11
N ASP A 53 -7.34 8.52 6.96
CA ASP A 53 -7.32 9.28 8.22
C ASP A 53 -6.36 8.70 9.29
N ARG A 54 -5.90 7.48 9.08
CA ARG A 54 -4.90 6.82 9.93
C ARG A 54 -3.46 6.97 9.45
N VAL A 55 -3.25 7.79 8.41
CA VAL A 55 -1.93 8.22 7.95
C VAL A 55 -1.76 9.70 8.30
N THR A 56 -0.95 9.99 9.32
CA THR A 56 -0.73 11.35 9.81
C THR A 56 0.59 11.89 9.33
N LEU A 57 0.57 13.06 8.70
CA LEU A 57 1.79 13.79 8.33
C LEU A 57 2.47 14.35 9.58
N LEU A 58 3.79 14.20 9.66
CA LEU A 58 4.64 14.74 10.72
C LEU A 58 5.48 15.92 10.23
N ALA A 59 5.87 15.91 8.95
CA ALA A 59 6.64 16.98 8.32
C ALA A 59 6.40 16.97 6.81
N GLY A 60 6.46 18.15 6.22
CA GLY A 60 6.31 18.39 4.80
C GLY A 60 4.91 18.04 4.26
N VAL A 61 4.68 18.39 3.00
CA VAL A 61 3.44 18.08 2.29
C VAL A 61 3.81 17.35 1.00
N PRO A 62 3.31 16.12 0.79
CA PRO A 62 3.56 15.41 -0.46
C PRO A 62 2.79 16.04 -1.62
N GLU A 63 3.38 16.02 -2.81
CA GLU A 63 2.75 16.42 -4.05
C GLU A 63 1.86 15.28 -4.57
N ARG A 64 0.61 15.61 -4.98
CA ARG A 64 -0.26 14.67 -5.67
C ARG A 64 0.08 14.66 -7.16
N VAL A 65 0.35 13.46 -7.67
CA VAL A 65 0.61 13.21 -9.10
C VAL A 65 -0.45 12.25 -9.61
N ASP A 66 -1.29 12.71 -10.54
CA ASP A 66 -2.27 11.87 -11.21
C ASP A 66 -1.56 11.02 -12.28
N THR A 67 -1.72 9.71 -12.20
CA THR A 67 -1.09 8.75 -13.10
C THR A 67 -2.14 7.79 -13.68
N PRO A 68 -1.92 7.25 -14.90
CA PRO A 68 -2.71 6.13 -15.38
C PRO A 68 -2.67 4.95 -14.38
N SER A 69 -3.51 3.95 -14.59
CA SER A 69 -3.44 2.66 -13.87
C SER A 69 -3.79 1.52 -14.81
N ALA A 70 -3.46 0.28 -14.42
CA ALA A 70 -3.79 -0.90 -15.20
C ALA A 70 -5.30 -1.09 -15.44
N SER A 71 -6.14 -0.60 -14.52
CA SER A 71 -7.60 -0.63 -14.65
C SER A 71 -8.17 0.43 -15.61
N GLY A 72 -7.36 1.37 -16.07
CA GLY A 72 -7.80 2.53 -16.87
C GLY A 72 -8.47 3.65 -16.06
N LYS A 73 -8.74 3.44 -14.76
CA LYS A 73 -9.46 4.42 -13.90
C LYS A 73 -8.54 5.46 -13.27
N GLY A 74 -7.23 5.31 -13.42
CA GLY A 74 -6.22 6.20 -12.84
C GLY A 74 -5.86 5.85 -11.40
N GLN A 75 -4.79 6.48 -10.94
CA GLN A 75 -4.23 6.35 -9.60
C GLN A 75 -3.60 7.67 -9.19
N LYS A 76 -3.79 8.10 -7.96
CA LYS A 76 -3.22 9.34 -7.42
C LYS A 76 -2.07 8.99 -6.50
N PHE A 77 -0.84 9.31 -6.90
CA PHE A 77 0.34 9.14 -6.06
C PHE A 77 0.62 10.37 -5.22
N LEU A 78 0.97 10.16 -3.98
CA LEU A 78 1.53 11.17 -3.09
C LEU A 78 3.04 10.96 -3.06
N ARG A 79 3.79 11.92 -3.64
CA ARG A 79 5.24 11.87 -3.78
C ARG A 79 5.91 12.99 -3.00
N CYS A 80 7.11 12.75 -2.55
CA CYS A 80 7.95 13.83 -2.03
C CYS A 80 8.23 14.84 -3.14
N PRO A 81 7.99 16.15 -2.94
CA PRO A 81 8.27 17.16 -3.97
C PRO A 81 9.77 17.31 -4.29
N THR A 82 10.65 16.94 -3.34
CA THR A 82 12.10 17.06 -3.48
C THR A 82 12.74 15.83 -4.12
N CYS A 83 12.62 14.65 -3.51
CA CYS A 83 13.30 13.43 -4.01
C CYS A 83 12.41 12.52 -4.86
N ARG A 84 11.15 12.90 -5.08
CA ARG A 84 10.16 12.20 -5.94
C ARG A 84 9.78 10.79 -5.51
N ILE A 85 10.23 10.31 -4.36
CA ILE A 85 9.84 9.01 -3.81
C ILE A 85 8.32 8.97 -3.59
N ALA A 86 7.68 7.91 -4.09
CA ALA A 86 6.27 7.63 -3.87
C ALA A 86 6.06 7.11 -2.45
N LEU A 87 5.23 7.78 -1.66
CA LEU A 87 4.97 7.45 -0.27
C LEU A 87 3.72 6.58 -0.13
N TRP A 88 2.62 7.00 -0.73
CA TRP A 88 1.39 6.23 -0.86
C TRP A 88 0.61 6.64 -2.09
N SER A 89 -0.44 5.90 -2.38
CA SER A 89 -1.35 6.22 -3.48
C SER A 89 -2.80 5.96 -3.09
N HIS A 90 -3.71 6.55 -3.89
CA HIS A 90 -5.14 6.29 -3.84
C HIS A 90 -5.60 5.76 -5.18
N TYR A 91 -6.34 4.65 -5.18
CA TYR A 91 -6.96 4.09 -6.38
C TYR A 91 -8.38 4.62 -6.55
N ALA A 92 -8.81 4.80 -7.80
CA ALA A 92 -10.12 5.37 -8.12
C ALA A 92 -11.28 4.59 -7.47
N ASP A 93 -11.20 3.26 -7.39
CA ASP A 93 -12.26 2.42 -6.80
C ASP A 93 -12.39 2.54 -5.27
N ALA A 94 -11.35 3.00 -4.60
CA ALA A 94 -11.34 3.24 -3.15
C ALA A 94 -11.45 4.74 -2.80
N GLY A 95 -11.46 5.60 -3.83
CA GLY A 95 -11.42 7.05 -3.64
C GLY A 95 -10.19 7.49 -2.84
N THR A 96 -10.36 8.56 -2.06
CA THR A 96 -9.33 9.05 -1.12
C THR A 96 -9.44 8.40 0.26
N ALA A 97 -10.42 7.52 0.47
CA ALA A 97 -10.68 6.92 1.78
C ALA A 97 -9.63 5.88 2.21
N VAL A 98 -8.95 5.25 1.24
CA VAL A 98 -7.91 4.24 1.50
C VAL A 98 -6.58 4.69 0.91
N SER A 99 -5.55 4.72 1.74
CA SER A 99 -4.15 4.91 1.35
C SER A 99 -3.47 3.56 1.15
N PHE A 100 -2.72 3.43 0.05
CA PHE A 100 -1.85 2.31 -0.26
C PHE A 100 -0.41 2.74 0.04
N VAL A 101 -0.01 2.63 1.29
CA VAL A 101 1.31 3.07 1.77
C VAL A 101 2.39 2.14 1.22
N ARG A 102 3.44 2.71 0.62
CA ARG A 102 4.61 1.97 0.16
C ARG A 102 5.41 1.48 1.38
N VAL A 103 5.38 0.18 1.64
CA VAL A 103 6.04 -0.41 2.82
C VAL A 103 7.54 -0.10 2.86
N GLY A 104 8.21 -0.07 1.70
CA GLY A 104 9.62 0.30 1.60
C GLY A 104 9.95 1.74 2.03
N THR A 105 8.94 2.59 2.30
CA THR A 105 9.14 3.95 2.83
C THR A 105 8.95 4.07 4.34
N LEU A 106 8.66 2.95 5.03
CA LEU A 106 8.68 2.89 6.48
C LEU A 106 10.12 2.92 7.01
N ASP A 107 10.32 3.46 8.19
CA ASP A 107 11.64 3.48 8.85
C ASP A 107 12.16 2.06 9.15
N ASN A 108 11.23 1.13 9.41
CA ASN A 108 11.50 -0.30 9.49
C ASN A 108 10.48 -1.07 8.63
N PRO A 109 10.78 -1.34 7.34
CA PRO A 109 9.86 -2.02 6.44
C PRO A 109 9.66 -3.51 6.78
N ASP A 110 10.57 -4.12 7.54
CA ASP A 110 10.51 -5.54 7.92
C ASP A 110 9.33 -5.86 8.84
N LEU A 111 8.71 -4.84 9.44
CA LEU A 111 7.53 -4.99 10.31
C LEU A 111 6.27 -5.39 9.54
N LEU A 112 6.20 -5.15 8.23
CA LEU A 112 5.03 -5.38 7.40
C LEU A 112 5.34 -6.30 6.21
N PRO A 113 5.54 -7.60 6.43
CA PRO A 113 5.63 -8.57 5.34
C PRO A 113 4.31 -8.65 4.57
N PRO A 114 4.30 -9.17 3.34
CA PRO A 114 3.07 -9.33 2.58
C PRO A 114 2.13 -10.37 3.22
N ASP A 115 0.85 -10.03 3.31
CA ASP A 115 -0.21 -10.98 3.64
C ASP A 115 -0.60 -11.84 2.42
N ILE A 116 -0.40 -11.29 1.21
CA ILE A 116 -0.71 -11.97 -0.05
C ILE A 116 0.14 -11.45 -1.21
N HIS A 117 0.49 -12.35 -2.13
CA HIS A 117 1.02 -12.03 -3.45
C HIS A 117 -0.10 -12.03 -4.48
N ILE A 118 -0.30 -10.91 -5.19
CA ILE A 118 -1.36 -10.76 -6.21
C ILE A 118 -0.76 -10.53 -7.60
N PHE A 119 -1.53 -10.86 -8.66
CA PHE A 119 -1.11 -10.77 -10.05
C PHE A 119 0.17 -11.56 -10.34
N THR A 120 0.27 -12.76 -9.76
CA THR A 120 1.44 -13.63 -9.94
C THR A 120 1.54 -14.22 -11.35
N SER A 121 0.46 -14.17 -12.16
CA SER A 121 0.48 -14.50 -13.59
C SER A 121 1.51 -13.67 -14.37
N SER A 122 1.76 -12.43 -13.94
CA SER A 122 2.75 -11.52 -14.53
C SER A 122 4.01 -11.34 -13.69
N LYS A 123 4.21 -12.17 -12.68
CA LYS A 123 5.43 -12.20 -11.86
C LYS A 123 6.66 -12.45 -12.73
N GLN A 124 7.77 -11.78 -12.45
CA GLN A 124 9.04 -12.08 -13.11
C GLN A 124 9.50 -13.52 -12.76
N PRO A 125 9.99 -14.31 -13.73
CA PRO A 125 10.26 -15.74 -13.54
C PRO A 125 11.23 -16.07 -12.40
N TRP A 126 12.22 -15.22 -12.17
CA TRP A 126 13.25 -15.42 -11.15
C TRP A 126 12.78 -15.10 -9.72
N VAL A 127 11.64 -14.42 -9.55
CA VAL A 127 11.10 -14.12 -8.22
C VAL A 127 10.53 -15.39 -7.61
N VAL A 128 11.13 -15.86 -6.54
CA VAL A 128 10.63 -16.98 -5.75
C VAL A 128 9.69 -16.46 -4.67
N LEU A 129 8.48 -17.02 -4.61
CA LEU A 129 7.51 -16.64 -3.57
C LEU A 129 7.78 -17.46 -2.31
N PRO A 130 7.74 -16.84 -1.11
CA PRO A 130 7.95 -17.57 0.13
C PRO A 130 6.84 -18.60 0.36
N PRO A 131 7.17 -19.79 0.85
CA PRO A 131 6.16 -20.78 1.22
C PRO A 131 5.31 -20.25 2.39
N GLY A 132 4.02 -20.54 2.38
CA GLY A 132 3.08 -20.17 3.46
C GLY A 132 2.41 -18.81 3.30
N THR A 133 2.88 -17.93 2.40
CA THR A 133 2.15 -16.71 2.06
C THR A 133 1.22 -16.98 0.88
N PRO A 134 -0.08 -16.68 0.97
CA PRO A 134 -1.02 -16.84 -0.14
C PRO A 134 -0.54 -16.15 -1.41
N ALA A 135 -0.77 -16.80 -2.57
CA ALA A 135 -0.38 -16.27 -3.87
C ALA A 135 -1.50 -16.59 -4.89
N VAL A 136 -1.96 -15.56 -5.59
CA VAL A 136 -3.06 -15.67 -6.56
C VAL A 136 -2.65 -15.09 -7.92
N PRO A 137 -3.11 -15.72 -9.04
CA PRO A 137 -2.72 -15.29 -10.38
C PRO A 137 -3.17 -13.88 -10.73
N GLU A 138 -4.34 -13.46 -10.22
CA GLU A 138 -4.95 -12.15 -10.47
C GLU A 138 -5.30 -11.47 -9.13
N TYR A 139 -6.44 -10.78 -9.07
CA TYR A 139 -7.00 -10.26 -7.83
C TYR A 139 -7.87 -11.32 -7.14
N TYR A 140 -8.34 -11.09 -5.93
CA TYR A 140 -9.00 -12.08 -5.08
C TYR A 140 -10.26 -11.52 -4.40
N ASP A 141 -11.12 -12.41 -3.89
CA ASP A 141 -12.21 -12.03 -2.99
C ASP A 141 -11.64 -11.79 -1.58
N ARG A 142 -11.83 -10.56 -1.08
CA ARG A 142 -11.35 -10.14 0.25
C ARG A 142 -11.89 -11.00 1.39
N LYS A 143 -13.12 -11.50 1.28
CA LYS A 143 -13.75 -12.35 2.31
C LYS A 143 -13.00 -13.66 2.55
N GLN A 144 -12.20 -14.11 1.56
CA GLN A 144 -11.43 -15.35 1.66
C GLN A 144 -10.09 -15.16 2.40
N TYR A 145 -9.55 -13.95 2.42
CA TYR A 145 -8.18 -13.71 2.88
C TYR A 145 -8.06 -12.69 4.00
N TRP A 146 -8.97 -11.74 4.09
CA TRP A 146 -8.86 -10.68 5.08
C TRP A 146 -9.31 -11.13 6.46
N PRO A 147 -8.62 -10.70 7.54
CA PRO A 147 -9.12 -10.86 8.89
C PRO A 147 -10.50 -10.21 9.06
N ALA A 148 -11.34 -10.80 9.91
CA ALA A 148 -12.69 -10.28 10.18
C ALA A 148 -12.68 -8.82 10.65
N GLU A 149 -11.69 -8.43 11.47
CA GLU A 149 -11.50 -7.05 11.90
C GLU A 149 -11.26 -6.10 10.72
N SER A 150 -10.40 -6.48 9.77
CA SER A 150 -10.11 -5.67 8.58
C SER A 150 -11.33 -5.52 7.67
N LEU A 151 -12.14 -6.57 7.54
CA LEU A 151 -13.42 -6.51 6.82
C LEU A 151 -14.38 -5.55 7.49
N ALA A 152 -14.56 -5.63 8.81
CA ALA A 152 -15.43 -4.74 9.58
C ALA A 152 -14.97 -3.26 9.49
N ARG A 153 -13.67 -3.01 9.60
CA ARG A 153 -13.08 -1.66 9.44
C ARG A 153 -13.37 -1.10 8.05
N ARG A 154 -13.23 -1.92 7.00
CA ARG A 154 -13.55 -1.51 5.63
C ARG A 154 -15.04 -1.23 5.43
N GLU A 155 -15.92 -2.05 6.00
CA GLU A 155 -17.37 -1.83 5.94
C GLU A 155 -17.76 -0.51 6.61
N ALA A 156 -17.21 -0.21 7.78
CA ALA A 156 -17.42 1.05 8.48
C ALA A 156 -16.97 2.26 7.64
N LEU A 157 -15.81 2.15 6.96
CA LEU A 157 -15.30 3.20 6.08
C LEU A 157 -16.22 3.46 4.87
N LEU A 158 -16.85 2.44 4.31
CA LEU A 158 -17.78 2.58 3.19
C LEU A 158 -19.14 3.11 3.60
N ALA A 159 -19.56 2.86 4.85
CA ALA A 159 -20.81 3.38 5.40
C ALA A 159 -20.74 4.89 5.73
N CYS A 160 -19.53 5.39 6.02
CA CYS A 160 -19.29 6.81 6.34
C CYS A 160 -18.01 7.29 5.61
N PRO A 161 -18.08 7.48 4.28
CA PRO A 161 -16.90 7.93 3.54
C PRO A 161 -16.46 9.30 4.03
N PRO A 162 -15.15 9.54 4.18
CA PRO A 162 -14.65 10.88 4.50
C PRO A 162 -15.06 11.89 3.42
N ALA A 163 -15.43 13.09 3.86
CA ALA A 163 -15.86 14.20 3.02
C ALA A 163 -14.78 14.63 2.00
#